data_569db5a55d4b06e58dd7825e88a83a85
#
_entry.id   569db5a55d4b06e58dd7825e88a83a85
#
_cell.length_a   1.000
_cell.length_b   1.000
_cell.length_c   1.000
_cell.angle_alpha   90.00
_cell.angle_beta   90.00
_cell.angle_gamma   90.00
#
_symmetry.space_group_name_H-M   'P 1'
#
loop_
_entity.id
_entity.type
_entity.pdbx_description
1 polymer ?
#
loop_
_entity_poly.entity_id
_entity_poly.type
_entity_poly.pdbx_seq_one_letter_code
_entity_poly.pdbx_strand_id
1 'polypeptide(L)'
;MTNKKTKAPLDKPVKADIFLGSQKAPAKFIHKVMKSYKASHGAIRPHLILSGSSGSGKGHIIDTLIKKHSFTFININAAQLTREGISGNSLSKCLEPLLRLRGKPVVVLFDEFDKLFLSTGDKATGEERSGVQTEILHIISSGKMQVIGEYGHYHEASTRNCLFLFSGAFGGRKSLSPEKLMQMGMLPELLGRVNLHMHIPEVDVQELVDVAIADPLIEHYLKLTNDETNQTVIDAAHKSIGDQVAKVAVLGNVIGYRLIHRIIHQYFLLDGKYPVYNDEEDDAPIAMSVSDADIDELNIQLDFGD
;
A
#
# COMPACT_ATOMS: atom_id res chain seq x y z
N MET A 1 -34.51 -38.48 11.65
CA MET A 1 -33.72 -37.80 10.60
C MET A 1 -32.96 -36.68 11.29
N THR A 2 -31.72 -36.92 11.62
CA THR A 2 -30.86 -36.00 12.41
C THR A 2 -30.06 -35.09 11.48
N ASN A 3 -30.38 -33.80 11.53
CA ASN A 3 -29.72 -32.77 10.76
C ASN A 3 -28.29 -32.54 11.32
N LYS A 4 -27.27 -33.04 10.65
CA LYS A 4 -25.87 -32.71 10.89
C LYS A 4 -25.61 -31.27 10.34
N LYS A 5 -25.55 -30.32 11.23
CA LYS A 5 -24.96 -29.00 10.92
C LYS A 5 -23.46 -29.19 10.63
N THR A 6 -23.08 -29.02 9.37
CA THR A 6 -21.68 -28.92 8.93
C THR A 6 -21.09 -27.65 9.53
N LYS A 7 -20.19 -27.77 10.49
CA LYS A 7 -19.35 -26.67 10.98
C LYS A 7 -18.43 -26.26 9.85
N ALA A 8 -18.47 -24.96 9.50
CA ALA A 8 -17.46 -24.34 8.63
C ALA A 8 -16.05 -24.56 9.21
N PRO A 9 -15.02 -24.71 8.36
CA PRO A 9 -13.65 -24.91 8.84
C PRO A 9 -13.22 -23.70 9.68
N LEU A 10 -12.80 -23.99 10.91
CA LEU A 10 -12.18 -23.02 11.80
C LEU A 10 -10.96 -22.44 11.12
N ASP A 11 -10.95 -21.11 10.92
CA ASP A 11 -9.78 -20.35 10.50
C ASP A 11 -8.57 -20.76 11.36
N LYS A 12 -7.55 -21.28 10.70
CA LYS A 12 -6.25 -21.51 11.35
C LYS A 12 -5.77 -20.19 11.93
N PRO A 13 -5.29 -20.15 13.17
CA PRO A 13 -4.77 -18.93 13.76
C PRO A 13 -3.59 -18.46 12.89
N VAL A 14 -3.74 -17.31 12.25
CA VAL A 14 -2.66 -16.64 11.54
C VAL A 14 -1.56 -16.37 12.56
N LYS A 15 -0.37 -16.97 12.34
CA LYS A 15 0.79 -16.83 13.24
C LYS A 15 1.04 -15.35 13.55
N ALA A 16 1.34 -15.05 14.80
CA ALA A 16 1.43 -13.69 15.35
C ALA A 16 2.59 -12.84 14.80
N ASP A 17 3.48 -13.41 13.97
CA ASP A 17 4.70 -12.78 13.46
C ASP A 17 4.65 -12.47 11.96
N ILE A 18 3.56 -11.86 11.48
CA ILE A 18 3.46 -11.40 10.08
C ILE A 18 4.27 -10.13 9.84
N PHE A 19 4.58 -9.37 10.90
CA PHE A 19 5.32 -8.11 10.80
C PHE A 19 6.71 -8.28 11.38
N LEU A 20 7.72 -7.86 10.62
CA LEU A 20 9.13 -7.96 10.99
C LEU A 20 9.64 -6.64 11.59
N GLY A 21 10.67 -6.71 12.40
CA GLY A 21 11.52 -5.65 12.91
C GLY A 21 10.84 -4.29 13.09
N SER A 22 11.16 -3.39 12.19
CA SER A 22 10.70 -1.99 12.17
C SER A 22 9.18 -1.83 12.06
N GLN A 23 8.47 -2.78 11.46
CA GLN A 23 7.02 -2.74 11.28
C GLN A 23 6.23 -3.19 12.52
N LYS A 24 6.82 -3.94 13.47
CA LYS A 24 6.10 -4.53 14.61
C LYS A 24 5.37 -3.48 15.47
N ALA A 25 6.03 -2.42 15.83
CA ALA A 25 5.45 -1.39 16.70
C ALA A 25 4.32 -0.60 15.99
N PRO A 26 4.51 -0.07 14.77
CA PRO A 26 3.44 0.55 13.99
C PRO A 26 2.25 -0.40 13.78
N ALA A 27 2.48 -1.63 13.35
CA ALA A 27 1.42 -2.62 13.11
C ALA A 27 0.62 -2.93 14.38
N LYS A 28 1.28 -3.06 15.54
CA LYS A 28 0.62 -3.24 16.84
C LYS A 28 -0.28 -2.06 17.20
N PHE A 29 0.17 -0.84 16.93
CA PHE A 29 -0.62 0.36 17.17
C PHE A 29 -1.85 0.41 16.25
N ILE A 30 -1.67 0.24 14.94
CA ILE A 30 -2.75 0.25 13.95
C ILE A 30 -3.76 -0.88 14.25
N HIS A 31 -3.25 -2.06 14.63
CA HIS A 31 -4.10 -3.17 15.07
C HIS A 31 -4.98 -2.78 16.28
N LYS A 32 -4.42 -2.07 17.27
CA LYS A 32 -5.18 -1.59 18.42
C LYS A 32 -6.27 -0.60 18.02
N VAL A 33 -5.97 0.34 17.11
CA VAL A 33 -6.93 1.28 16.52
C VAL A 33 -8.07 0.52 15.84
N MET A 34 -7.75 -0.40 14.93
CA MET A 34 -8.74 -1.20 14.18
C MET A 34 -9.57 -2.10 15.10
N LYS A 35 -8.95 -2.69 16.12
CA LYS A 35 -9.66 -3.52 17.11
C LYS A 35 -10.69 -2.70 17.91
N SER A 36 -10.33 -1.51 18.37
CA SER A 36 -11.24 -0.60 19.07
C SER A 36 -12.39 -0.13 18.19
N TYR A 37 -12.08 0.21 16.95
CA TYR A 37 -13.08 0.58 15.94
C TYR A 37 -14.08 -0.56 15.69
N LYS A 38 -13.59 -1.80 15.49
CA LYS A 38 -14.45 -2.98 15.28
C LYS A 38 -15.31 -3.28 16.50
N ALA A 39 -14.72 -3.28 17.69
CA ALA A 39 -15.42 -3.57 18.95
C ALA A 39 -16.51 -2.55 19.29
N SER A 40 -16.35 -1.30 18.86
CA SER A 40 -17.34 -0.24 19.04
C SER A 40 -18.38 -0.18 17.91
N HIS A 41 -18.38 -1.12 16.97
CA HIS A 41 -19.23 -1.09 15.76
C HIS A 41 -19.17 0.23 15.01
N GLY A 42 -17.99 0.86 14.97
CA GLY A 42 -17.76 2.12 14.26
C GLY A 42 -18.07 3.39 15.09
N ALA A 43 -18.45 3.29 16.37
CA ALA A 43 -18.69 4.45 17.22
C ALA A 43 -17.37 5.17 17.59
N ILE A 44 -16.30 4.41 17.86
CA ILE A 44 -14.96 4.96 18.14
C ILE A 44 -14.17 4.96 16.83
N ARG A 45 -13.91 6.13 16.27
CA ARG A 45 -13.27 6.33 14.96
C ARG A 45 -12.04 7.22 15.09
N PRO A 46 -10.91 6.70 15.59
CA PRO A 46 -9.69 7.48 15.69
C PRO A 46 -9.03 7.57 14.31
N HIS A 47 -9.36 8.60 13.54
CA HIS A 47 -8.76 8.85 12.24
C HIS A 47 -7.25 9.04 12.38
N LEU A 48 -6.46 8.48 11.44
CA LEU A 48 -5.04 8.28 11.61
C LEU A 48 -4.25 8.67 10.36
N ILE A 49 -3.20 9.46 10.53
CA ILE A 49 -2.17 9.70 9.53
C ILE A 49 -1.07 8.64 9.68
N LEU A 50 -0.69 8.04 8.55
CA LEU A 50 0.41 7.08 8.44
C LEU A 50 1.51 7.69 7.56
N SER A 51 2.65 8.06 8.15
CA SER A 51 3.79 8.56 7.41
C SER A 51 4.90 7.52 7.32
N GLY A 52 5.74 7.64 6.30
CA GLY A 52 6.93 6.80 6.11
C GLY A 52 7.40 6.87 4.66
N SER A 53 8.66 6.57 4.42
CA SER A 53 9.25 6.57 3.08
C SER A 53 8.50 5.67 2.10
N SER A 54 8.68 5.87 0.81
CA SER A 54 8.15 4.96 -0.20
C SER A 54 8.70 3.55 0.05
N GLY A 55 7.85 2.52 -0.08
CA GLY A 55 8.26 1.13 0.17
C GLY A 55 8.50 0.75 1.63
N SER A 56 8.21 1.61 2.63
CA SER A 56 8.35 1.26 4.06
C SER A 56 7.33 0.22 4.56
N GLY A 57 6.45 -0.27 3.68
CA GLY A 57 5.47 -1.29 4.02
C GLY A 57 4.14 -0.77 4.58
N LYS A 58 3.82 0.53 4.43
CA LYS A 58 2.52 1.12 4.85
C LYS A 58 1.32 0.33 4.33
N GLY A 59 1.28 0.12 3.02
CA GLY A 59 0.20 -0.65 2.37
C GLY A 59 0.13 -2.08 2.88
N HIS A 60 1.26 -2.77 3.00
CA HIS A 60 1.33 -4.15 3.51
C HIS A 60 0.73 -4.27 4.92
N ILE A 61 1.07 -3.35 5.83
CA ILE A 61 0.51 -3.35 7.18
C ILE A 61 -1.00 -3.17 7.15
N ILE A 62 -1.49 -2.21 6.36
CA ILE A 62 -2.93 -1.92 6.26
C ILE A 62 -3.67 -3.12 5.67
N ASP A 63 -3.24 -3.65 4.51
CA ASP A 63 -3.88 -4.78 3.83
C ASP A 63 -3.94 -6.03 4.71
N THR A 64 -2.83 -6.32 5.41
CA THR A 64 -2.76 -7.46 6.33
C THR A 64 -3.75 -7.31 7.49
N LEU A 65 -3.86 -6.11 8.07
CA LEU A 65 -4.78 -5.87 9.17
C LEU A 65 -6.24 -5.81 8.70
N ILE A 66 -6.52 -5.28 7.51
CA ILE A 66 -7.86 -5.32 6.89
C ILE A 66 -8.32 -6.76 6.71
N LYS A 67 -7.47 -7.62 6.13
CA LYS A 67 -7.77 -9.05 5.95
C LYS A 67 -7.97 -9.75 7.30
N LYS A 68 -7.07 -9.50 8.26
CA LYS A 68 -7.14 -10.09 9.62
C LYS A 68 -8.44 -9.75 10.35
N HIS A 69 -8.93 -8.53 10.21
CA HIS A 69 -10.17 -8.08 10.85
C HIS A 69 -11.41 -8.28 9.99
N SER A 70 -11.25 -8.70 8.73
CA SER A 70 -12.34 -8.85 7.75
C SER A 70 -13.16 -7.55 7.60
N PHE A 71 -12.47 -6.40 7.47
CA PHE A 71 -13.13 -5.13 7.21
C PHE A 71 -13.54 -5.00 5.74
N THR A 72 -14.64 -4.31 5.52
CA THR A 72 -14.89 -3.71 4.22
C THR A 72 -13.91 -2.56 4.04
N PHE A 73 -13.26 -2.50 2.87
CA PHE A 73 -12.16 -1.61 2.59
C PHE A 73 -12.37 -0.84 1.29
N ILE A 74 -12.14 0.46 1.34
CA ILE A 74 -12.14 1.34 0.17
C ILE A 74 -10.76 2.00 0.14
N ASN A 75 -10.03 1.81 -0.96
CA ASN A 75 -8.73 2.45 -1.20
C ASN A 75 -8.87 3.55 -2.25
N ILE A 76 -8.44 4.76 -1.92
CA ILE A 76 -8.53 5.95 -2.77
C ILE A 76 -7.12 6.50 -2.93
N ASN A 77 -6.65 6.60 -4.17
CA ASN A 77 -5.42 7.35 -4.44
C ASN A 77 -5.72 8.85 -4.40
N ALA A 78 -5.26 9.53 -3.35
CA ALA A 78 -5.53 10.93 -3.13
C ALA A 78 -4.88 11.85 -4.19
N ALA A 79 -3.76 11.42 -4.78
CA ALA A 79 -3.09 12.17 -5.85
C ALA A 79 -3.93 12.27 -7.15
N GLN A 80 -4.89 11.36 -7.33
CA GLN A 80 -5.78 11.33 -8.50
C GLN A 80 -7.14 11.98 -8.24
N LEU A 81 -7.39 12.47 -7.03
CA LEU A 81 -8.65 13.13 -6.71
C LEU A 81 -8.73 14.51 -7.35
N THR A 82 -9.86 14.76 -8.00
CA THR A 82 -10.27 16.07 -8.51
C THR A 82 -11.45 16.58 -7.69
N ARG A 83 -11.58 17.92 -7.60
CA ARG A 83 -12.72 18.55 -6.94
C ARG A 83 -14.02 18.17 -7.64
N GLU A 84 -15.11 18.06 -6.89
CA GLU A 84 -16.44 17.78 -7.44
C GLU A 84 -16.81 18.82 -8.50
N GLY A 85 -17.35 18.36 -9.63
CA GLY A 85 -17.67 19.20 -10.80
C GLY A 85 -16.54 19.35 -11.83
N ILE A 86 -15.34 18.87 -11.55
CA ILE A 86 -14.24 18.80 -12.50
C ILE A 86 -14.14 17.37 -13.08
N SER A 87 -13.77 17.25 -14.35
CA SER A 87 -13.56 15.94 -14.98
C SER A 87 -12.43 15.17 -14.28
N GLY A 88 -12.71 13.93 -13.89
CA GLY A 88 -11.74 13.07 -13.23
C GLY A 88 -12.35 12.18 -12.14
N ASN A 89 -11.55 11.80 -11.16
CA ASN A 89 -11.94 10.99 -10.01
C ASN A 89 -12.40 11.89 -8.86
N SER A 90 -13.70 12.17 -8.77
CA SER A 90 -14.24 12.89 -7.62
C SER A 90 -14.41 11.97 -6.41
N LEU A 91 -14.41 12.58 -5.22
CA LEU A 91 -14.62 11.86 -3.96
C LEU A 91 -15.98 11.13 -3.93
N SER A 92 -17.01 11.71 -4.57
CA SER A 92 -18.34 11.11 -4.68
C SER A 92 -18.32 9.80 -5.47
N LYS A 93 -17.55 9.72 -6.55
CA LYS A 93 -17.38 8.47 -7.33
C LYS A 93 -16.64 7.42 -6.53
N CYS A 94 -15.54 7.80 -5.85
CA CYS A 94 -14.74 6.86 -5.07
C CYS A 94 -15.51 6.25 -3.89
N LEU A 95 -16.47 6.98 -3.33
CA LEU A 95 -17.28 6.55 -2.18
C LEU A 95 -18.66 5.99 -2.55
N GLU A 96 -18.99 5.85 -3.84
CA GLU A 96 -20.23 5.19 -4.30
C GLU A 96 -20.49 3.83 -3.62
N PRO A 97 -19.48 2.96 -3.37
CA PRO A 97 -19.71 1.69 -2.71
C PRO A 97 -20.38 1.79 -1.33
N LEU A 98 -20.29 2.94 -0.64
CA LEU A 98 -20.97 3.16 0.64
C LEU A 98 -22.48 3.04 0.56
N LEU A 99 -23.09 3.31 -0.60
CA LEU A 99 -24.55 3.15 -0.81
C LEU A 99 -25.02 1.72 -0.54
N ARG A 100 -24.17 0.74 -0.88
CA ARG A 100 -24.49 -0.69 -0.73
C ARG A 100 -24.16 -1.23 0.66
N LEU A 101 -23.32 -0.53 1.42
CA LEU A 101 -22.80 -1.01 2.70
C LEU A 101 -23.67 -0.67 3.91
N ARG A 102 -24.65 0.21 3.76
CA ARG A 102 -25.74 0.54 4.72
C ARG A 102 -25.32 0.49 6.19
N GLY A 103 -24.35 1.36 6.58
CA GLY A 103 -23.95 1.53 7.97
C GLY A 103 -23.03 0.46 8.54
N LYS A 104 -22.54 -0.48 7.73
CA LYS A 104 -21.48 -1.38 8.18
C LYS A 104 -20.18 -0.60 8.45
N PRO A 105 -19.34 -1.03 9.40
CA PRO A 105 -18.01 -0.46 9.60
C PRO A 105 -17.15 -0.61 8.34
N VAL A 106 -16.61 0.50 7.83
CA VAL A 106 -15.78 0.56 6.62
C VAL A 106 -14.49 1.28 6.93
N VAL A 107 -13.38 0.73 6.51
CA VAL A 107 -12.09 1.43 6.52
C VAL A 107 -11.85 2.06 5.16
N VAL A 108 -11.63 3.36 5.14
CA VAL A 108 -11.32 4.13 3.93
C VAL A 108 -9.88 4.62 4.04
N LEU A 109 -9.05 4.23 3.09
CA LEU A 109 -7.66 4.69 2.99
C LEU A 109 -7.56 5.75 1.90
N PHE A 110 -7.00 6.90 2.24
CA PHE A 110 -6.49 7.88 1.30
C PHE A 110 -4.98 7.66 1.17
N ASP A 111 -4.56 6.99 0.12
CA ASP A 111 -3.14 6.79 -0.16
C ASP A 111 -2.56 7.97 -0.95
N GLU A 112 -1.26 8.20 -0.82
CA GLU A 112 -0.56 9.38 -1.37
C GLU A 112 -1.19 10.72 -0.93
N PHE A 113 -1.71 10.76 0.30
CA PHE A 113 -2.46 11.91 0.84
C PHE A 113 -1.66 13.19 0.89
N ASP A 114 -0.35 13.10 1.13
CA ASP A 114 0.58 14.23 1.13
C ASP A 114 0.66 14.95 -0.23
N LYS A 115 0.26 14.30 -1.32
CA LYS A 115 0.20 14.93 -2.65
C LYS A 115 -0.90 15.99 -2.77
N LEU A 116 -1.90 15.97 -1.89
CA LEU A 116 -2.96 16.98 -1.87
C LEU A 116 -2.48 18.35 -1.37
N PHE A 117 -1.32 18.45 -0.73
CA PHE A 117 -0.84 19.72 -0.19
C PHE A 117 0.63 20.03 -0.52
N LEU A 118 1.36 19.13 -1.16
CA LEU A 118 2.69 19.47 -1.68
C LEU A 118 2.53 20.46 -2.84
N SER A 119 2.94 21.70 -2.61
CA SER A 119 2.87 22.79 -3.56
C SER A 119 3.70 22.51 -4.82
N THR A 120 3.06 22.51 -5.98
CA THR A 120 3.75 22.46 -7.30
C THR A 120 4.02 23.86 -7.88
N GLY A 121 3.80 24.92 -7.09
CA GLY A 121 4.02 26.29 -7.56
C GLY A 121 2.92 26.90 -8.43
N ASP A 122 1.96 26.10 -8.88
CA ASP A 122 0.81 26.55 -9.66
C ASP A 122 -0.39 26.83 -8.75
N LYS A 123 -0.90 28.09 -8.80
CA LYS A 123 -2.03 28.53 -7.97
C LYS A 123 -3.33 27.78 -8.27
N ALA A 124 -3.61 27.51 -9.54
CA ALA A 124 -4.84 26.80 -9.93
C ALA A 124 -4.88 25.38 -9.33
N THR A 125 -3.76 24.66 -9.39
CA THR A 125 -3.62 23.33 -8.78
C THR A 125 -3.72 23.40 -7.25
N GLY A 126 -3.23 24.49 -6.64
CA GLY A 126 -3.32 24.71 -5.19
C GLY A 126 -4.76 24.91 -4.70
N GLU A 127 -5.58 25.66 -5.42
CA GLU A 127 -6.99 25.89 -5.10
C GLU A 127 -7.83 24.59 -5.27
N GLU A 128 -7.55 23.82 -6.31
CA GLU A 128 -8.21 22.54 -6.56
C GLU A 128 -7.93 21.53 -5.42
N ARG A 129 -6.68 21.40 -5.01
CA ARG A 129 -6.26 20.52 -3.91
C ARG A 129 -6.84 20.92 -2.56
N SER A 130 -6.91 22.23 -2.28
CA SER A 130 -7.59 22.75 -1.09
C SER A 130 -9.09 22.44 -1.12
N GLY A 131 -9.73 22.46 -2.30
CA GLY A 131 -11.11 22.04 -2.47
C GLY A 131 -11.34 20.57 -2.09
N VAL A 132 -10.46 19.66 -2.51
CA VAL A 132 -10.54 18.23 -2.14
C VAL A 132 -10.38 18.02 -0.63
N GLN A 133 -9.45 18.74 0.02
CA GLN A 133 -9.30 18.68 1.48
C GLN A 133 -10.58 19.16 2.21
N THR A 134 -11.25 20.17 1.67
CA THR A 134 -12.52 20.70 2.21
C THR A 134 -13.64 19.67 2.08
N GLU A 135 -13.71 18.93 0.96
CA GLU A 135 -14.66 17.84 0.78
C GLU A 135 -14.39 16.68 1.76
N ILE A 136 -13.13 16.31 1.98
CA ILE A 136 -12.74 15.30 2.98
C ILE A 136 -13.13 15.77 4.39
N LEU A 137 -12.86 17.02 4.73
CA LEU A 137 -13.28 17.60 6.01
C LEU A 137 -14.80 17.53 6.19
N HIS A 138 -15.55 17.84 5.12
CA HIS A 138 -17.02 17.77 5.15
C HIS A 138 -17.51 16.36 5.48
N ILE A 139 -17.02 15.31 4.79
CA ILE A 139 -17.47 13.94 5.02
C ILE A 139 -17.13 13.40 6.42
N ILE A 140 -16.01 13.85 6.99
CA ILE A 140 -15.61 13.49 8.36
C ILE A 140 -16.53 14.17 9.38
N SER A 141 -16.86 15.45 9.14
CA SER A 141 -17.60 16.29 10.09
C SER A 141 -19.10 16.09 10.03
N SER A 142 -19.70 16.03 8.82
CA SER A 142 -21.16 15.86 8.63
C SER A 142 -21.60 14.41 8.83
N GLY A 143 -20.70 13.46 8.64
CA GLY A 143 -21.01 12.03 8.67
C GLY A 143 -21.85 11.55 7.47
N LYS A 144 -21.91 12.34 6.40
CA LYS A 144 -22.66 12.04 5.17
C LYS A 144 -22.08 12.77 3.98
N MET A 145 -22.38 12.28 2.77
CA MET A 145 -22.07 12.96 1.53
C MET A 145 -23.07 12.58 0.44
N GLN A 146 -23.13 13.40 -0.61
CA GLN A 146 -23.83 13.06 -1.84
C GLN A 146 -22.88 12.26 -2.73
N VAL A 147 -23.29 11.09 -3.18
CA VAL A 147 -22.53 10.23 -4.10
C VAL A 147 -23.33 10.03 -5.37
N ILE A 148 -22.64 9.90 -6.49
CA ILE A 148 -23.27 9.63 -7.78
C ILE A 148 -23.56 8.13 -7.84
N GLY A 149 -24.83 7.78 -7.86
CA GLY A 149 -25.29 6.41 -8.02
C GLY A 149 -25.62 6.06 -9.47
N GLU A 150 -26.41 5.00 -9.66
CA GLU A 150 -26.88 4.55 -10.96
C GLU A 150 -27.65 5.65 -11.70
N TYR A 151 -27.48 5.72 -13.01
CA TYR A 151 -28.09 6.74 -13.90
C TYR A 151 -27.72 8.20 -13.59
N GLY A 152 -26.61 8.44 -12.87
CA GLY A 152 -26.14 9.81 -12.57
C GLY A 152 -26.94 10.56 -11.50
N HIS A 153 -27.83 9.89 -10.78
CA HIS A 153 -28.57 10.50 -9.68
C HIS A 153 -27.72 10.56 -8.42
N TYR A 154 -27.82 11.67 -7.68
CA TYR A 154 -27.18 11.82 -6.39
C TYR A 154 -27.97 11.13 -5.29
N HIS A 155 -27.28 10.33 -4.48
CA HIS A 155 -27.81 9.66 -3.31
C HIS A 155 -27.00 10.01 -2.07
N GLU A 156 -27.67 10.18 -0.94
CA GLU A 156 -26.96 10.40 0.33
C GLU A 156 -26.35 9.09 0.84
N ALA A 157 -25.04 9.07 1.00
CA ALA A 157 -24.29 7.99 1.63
C ALA A 157 -23.83 8.41 3.03
N SER A 158 -23.90 7.48 4.00
CA SER A 158 -23.45 7.72 5.37
C SER A 158 -21.95 7.41 5.50
N THR A 159 -21.19 8.37 6.03
CA THR A 159 -19.79 8.21 6.40
C THR A 159 -19.60 8.09 7.92
N ARG A 160 -20.69 8.03 8.70
CA ARG A 160 -20.66 7.97 10.17
C ARG A 160 -19.93 6.76 10.72
N ASN A 161 -19.93 5.65 9.97
CA ASN A 161 -19.26 4.41 10.35
C ASN A 161 -17.98 4.17 9.55
N CYS A 162 -17.35 5.22 9.00
CA CYS A 162 -16.09 5.12 8.29
C CYS A 162 -14.91 5.48 9.20
N LEU A 163 -13.90 4.62 9.25
CA LEU A 163 -12.59 4.93 9.80
C LEU A 163 -11.71 5.40 8.64
N PHE A 164 -11.27 6.66 8.69
CA PHE A 164 -10.41 7.24 7.67
C PHE A 164 -8.94 7.09 8.07
N LEU A 165 -8.14 6.52 7.17
CA LEU A 165 -6.70 6.41 7.26
C LEU A 165 -6.08 7.25 6.12
N PHE A 166 -5.03 8.00 6.43
CA PHE A 166 -4.35 8.89 5.50
C PHE A 166 -2.89 8.49 5.39
N SER A 167 -2.48 7.92 4.27
CA SER A 167 -1.14 7.40 4.03
C SER A 167 -0.36 8.30 3.08
N GLY A 168 0.92 8.53 3.37
CA GLY A 168 1.78 9.31 2.50
C GLY A 168 3.26 9.26 2.90
N ALA A 169 4.13 9.81 2.05
CA ALA A 169 5.56 9.92 2.34
C ALA A 169 5.88 11.14 3.20
N PHE A 170 5.12 12.23 3.07
CA PHE A 170 5.29 13.49 3.82
C PHE A 170 6.73 14.03 3.79
N GLY A 171 7.40 13.90 2.62
CA GLY A 171 8.78 14.33 2.43
C GLY A 171 9.80 13.53 3.25
N GLY A 172 9.52 12.27 3.61
CA GLY A 172 10.42 11.41 4.39
C GLY A 172 10.59 11.82 5.86
N ARG A 173 9.77 12.72 6.37
CA ARG A 173 9.90 13.27 7.73
C ARG A 173 9.47 12.25 8.78
N LYS A 174 10.36 11.99 9.75
CA LYS A 174 10.12 11.06 10.86
C LYS A 174 9.10 11.58 11.90
N SER A 175 8.97 12.90 12.01
CA SER A 175 8.05 13.55 12.93
C SER A 175 7.23 14.60 12.20
N LEU A 176 5.91 14.46 12.29
CA LEU A 176 4.93 15.40 11.74
C LEU A 176 4.20 16.09 12.90
N SER A 177 4.69 17.26 13.31
CA SER A 177 3.93 18.10 14.21
C SER A 177 2.78 18.79 13.46
N PRO A 178 1.71 19.25 14.17
CA PRO A 178 0.63 20.01 13.58
C PRO A 178 1.13 21.19 12.74
N GLU A 179 2.11 21.93 13.24
CA GLU A 179 2.69 23.09 12.57
C GLU A 179 3.37 22.70 11.24
N LYS A 180 4.08 21.56 11.23
CA LYS A 180 4.72 21.05 10.00
C LYS A 180 3.69 20.64 8.95
N LEU A 181 2.61 19.99 9.36
CA LEU A 181 1.52 19.60 8.46
C LEU A 181 0.83 20.84 7.86
N MET A 182 0.59 21.88 8.67
CA MET A 182 0.06 23.16 8.18
C MET A 182 1.04 23.85 7.23
N GLN A 183 2.34 23.87 7.54
CA GLN A 183 3.37 24.41 6.63
C GLN A 183 3.45 23.67 5.30
N MET A 184 3.10 22.40 5.28
CA MET A 184 2.99 21.61 4.04
C MET A 184 1.71 21.90 3.26
N GLY A 185 0.73 22.61 3.84
CA GLY A 185 -0.52 22.99 3.21
C GLY A 185 -1.74 22.19 3.65
N MET A 186 -1.65 21.42 4.74
CA MET A 186 -2.82 20.76 5.33
C MET A 186 -3.72 21.77 6.04
N LEU A 187 -5.02 21.72 5.79
CA LEU A 187 -5.99 22.61 6.42
C LEU A 187 -6.04 22.39 7.93
N PRO A 188 -5.98 23.46 8.77
CA PRO A 188 -6.03 23.36 10.23
C PRO A 188 -7.28 22.63 10.73
N GLU A 189 -8.43 22.84 10.08
CA GLU A 189 -9.70 22.23 10.44
C GLU A 189 -9.68 20.71 10.20
N LEU A 190 -9.03 20.26 9.11
CA LEU A 190 -8.86 18.84 8.82
C LEU A 190 -7.90 18.20 9.81
N LEU A 191 -6.82 18.89 10.16
CA LEU A 191 -5.88 18.46 11.19
C LEU A 191 -6.55 18.27 12.55
N GLY A 192 -7.49 19.15 12.91
CA GLY A 192 -8.29 19.01 14.13
C GLY A 192 -9.21 17.78 14.18
N ARG A 193 -9.47 17.14 13.02
CA ARG A 193 -10.29 15.92 12.92
C ARG A 193 -9.45 14.65 12.84
N VAL A 194 -8.19 14.75 12.42
CA VAL A 194 -7.26 13.62 12.29
C VAL A 194 -6.18 13.77 13.34
N ASN A 195 -6.46 13.26 14.54
CA ASN A 195 -5.68 13.52 15.74
C ASN A 195 -4.65 12.44 16.09
N LEU A 196 -4.55 11.38 15.30
CA LEU A 196 -3.53 10.35 15.48
C LEU A 196 -2.53 10.38 14.33
N HIS A 197 -1.27 10.20 14.69
CA HIS A 197 -0.17 10.05 13.73
C HIS A 197 0.69 8.86 14.12
N MET A 198 1.04 8.03 13.13
CA MET A 198 1.99 6.93 13.25
C MET A 198 3.01 7.02 12.12
N HIS A 199 4.27 7.10 12.50
CA HIS A 199 5.39 7.00 11.58
C HIS A 199 5.81 5.54 11.44
N ILE A 200 5.97 5.08 10.20
CA ILE A 200 6.52 3.77 9.87
C ILE A 200 7.99 3.99 9.50
N PRO A 201 8.93 3.47 10.30
CA PRO A 201 10.35 3.68 10.08
C PRO A 201 10.82 3.08 8.76
N GLU A 202 11.98 3.52 8.31
CA GLU A 202 12.70 2.88 7.22
C GLU A 202 13.11 1.46 7.64
N VAL A 203 13.21 0.60 6.65
CA VAL A 203 13.53 -0.80 6.86
C VAL A 203 15.04 -0.94 7.05
N ASP A 204 15.44 -1.69 8.05
CA ASP A 204 16.83 -2.05 8.29
C ASP A 204 17.37 -2.99 7.20
N VAL A 205 18.68 -2.91 6.90
CA VAL A 205 19.30 -3.73 5.85
C VAL A 205 19.16 -5.23 6.14
N GLN A 206 19.39 -5.65 7.40
CA GLN A 206 19.25 -7.06 7.76
C GLN A 206 17.81 -7.53 7.63
N GLU A 207 16.84 -6.69 8.01
CA GLU A 207 15.41 -6.99 7.84
C GLU A 207 15.04 -7.17 6.37
N LEU A 208 15.61 -6.34 5.46
CA LEU A 208 15.40 -6.51 4.02
C LEU A 208 15.96 -7.84 3.51
N VAL A 209 17.14 -8.24 3.95
CA VAL A 209 17.75 -9.53 3.60
C VAL A 209 16.90 -10.69 4.11
N ASP A 210 16.50 -10.65 5.38
CA ASP A 210 15.68 -11.72 6.00
C ASP A 210 14.34 -11.89 5.29
N VAL A 211 13.71 -10.78 4.88
CA VAL A 211 12.46 -10.81 4.09
C VAL A 211 12.71 -11.34 2.69
N ALA A 212 13.82 -10.93 2.05
CA ALA A 212 14.12 -11.34 0.68
C ALA A 212 14.32 -12.85 0.55
N ILE A 213 15.09 -13.45 1.45
CA ILE A 213 15.33 -14.91 1.42
C ILE A 213 14.11 -15.75 1.82
N ALA A 214 13.15 -15.15 2.54
CA ALA A 214 11.90 -15.79 2.94
C ALA A 214 10.73 -15.48 1.98
N ASP A 215 10.97 -14.74 0.89
CA ASP A 215 9.90 -14.31 -0.02
C ASP A 215 9.37 -15.49 -0.85
N PRO A 216 8.04 -15.74 -0.86
CA PRO A 216 7.44 -16.83 -1.62
C PRO A 216 7.70 -16.78 -3.13
N LEU A 217 8.07 -15.61 -3.66
CA LEU A 217 8.37 -15.43 -5.07
C LEU A 217 9.55 -16.30 -5.52
N ILE A 218 10.54 -16.52 -4.64
CA ILE A 218 11.68 -17.43 -4.91
C ILE A 218 11.17 -18.85 -5.13
N GLU A 219 10.30 -19.35 -4.25
CA GLU A 219 9.69 -20.68 -4.41
C GLU A 219 8.92 -20.81 -5.73
N HIS A 220 8.20 -19.76 -6.14
CA HIS A 220 7.46 -19.79 -7.41
C HIS A 220 8.41 -19.91 -8.62
N TYR A 221 9.52 -19.17 -8.62
CA TYR A 221 10.51 -19.30 -9.70
C TYR A 221 11.18 -20.68 -9.70
N LEU A 222 11.58 -21.19 -8.54
CA LEU A 222 12.18 -22.54 -8.43
C LEU A 222 11.24 -23.64 -8.93
N LYS A 223 9.94 -23.51 -8.74
CA LYS A 223 8.95 -24.42 -9.29
C LYS A 223 8.87 -24.35 -10.83
N LEU A 224 9.00 -23.16 -11.40
CA LEU A 224 9.01 -23.01 -12.87
C LEU A 224 10.23 -23.67 -13.53
N THR A 225 11.38 -23.72 -12.84
CA THR A 225 12.60 -24.37 -13.32
C THR A 225 12.75 -25.82 -12.89
N ASN A 226 11.78 -26.39 -12.14
CA ASN A 226 11.80 -27.72 -11.52
C ASN A 226 12.96 -27.92 -10.52
N ASP A 227 13.42 -26.84 -9.90
CA ASP A 227 14.54 -26.84 -8.94
C ASP A 227 14.08 -26.74 -7.47
N GLU A 228 12.76 -26.80 -7.20
CA GLU A 228 12.20 -26.62 -5.85
C GLU A 228 12.69 -27.63 -4.81
N THR A 229 13.28 -28.74 -5.25
CA THR A 229 13.87 -29.76 -4.36
C THR A 229 15.40 -29.77 -4.41
N ASN A 230 16.02 -28.96 -5.25
CA ASN A 230 17.47 -28.88 -5.39
C ASN A 230 18.07 -27.91 -4.37
N GLN A 231 18.47 -28.44 -3.22
CA GLN A 231 18.98 -27.64 -2.10
C GLN A 231 20.17 -26.76 -2.48
N THR A 232 21.06 -27.23 -3.39
CA THR A 232 22.21 -26.43 -3.85
C THR A 232 21.76 -25.20 -4.65
N VAL A 233 20.75 -25.33 -5.51
CA VAL A 233 20.22 -24.21 -6.27
C VAL A 233 19.46 -23.25 -5.36
N ILE A 234 18.69 -23.75 -4.41
CA ILE A 234 17.97 -22.95 -3.40
C ILE A 234 18.95 -22.12 -2.60
N ASP A 235 20.01 -22.74 -2.05
CA ASP A 235 21.03 -22.07 -1.22
C ASP A 235 21.81 -21.01 -2.03
N ALA A 236 22.12 -21.29 -3.31
CA ALA A 236 22.76 -20.36 -4.22
C ALA A 236 21.86 -19.14 -4.49
N ALA A 237 20.56 -19.37 -4.75
CA ALA A 237 19.60 -18.29 -4.97
C ALA A 237 19.45 -17.41 -3.71
N HIS A 238 19.22 -18.01 -2.55
CA HIS A 238 19.10 -17.28 -1.28
C HIS A 238 20.35 -16.43 -0.99
N LYS A 239 21.55 -17.02 -1.16
CA LYS A 239 22.81 -16.31 -0.96
C LYS A 239 22.97 -15.14 -1.92
N SER A 240 22.83 -15.37 -3.24
CA SER A 240 23.02 -14.33 -4.25
C SER A 240 22.03 -13.19 -4.10
N ILE A 241 20.74 -13.50 -3.87
CA ILE A 241 19.69 -12.51 -3.66
C ILE A 241 19.96 -11.72 -2.37
N GLY A 242 20.29 -12.39 -1.27
CA GLY A 242 20.61 -11.76 0.01
C GLY A 242 21.79 -10.80 -0.08
N ASP A 243 22.90 -11.25 -0.69
CA ASP A 243 24.11 -10.43 -0.88
C ASP A 243 23.81 -9.18 -1.74
N GLN A 244 23.03 -9.33 -2.81
CA GLN A 244 22.67 -8.21 -3.69
C GLN A 244 21.73 -7.22 -3.00
N VAL A 245 20.73 -7.71 -2.25
CA VAL A 245 19.84 -6.86 -1.45
C VAL A 245 20.64 -6.06 -0.44
N ALA A 246 21.55 -6.70 0.29
CA ALA A 246 22.43 -6.01 1.25
C ALA A 246 23.28 -4.94 0.58
N LYS A 247 23.92 -5.26 -0.54
CA LYS A 247 24.75 -4.34 -1.32
C LYS A 247 23.99 -3.09 -1.75
N VAL A 248 22.82 -3.27 -2.38
CA VAL A 248 22.00 -2.14 -2.86
C VAL A 248 21.43 -1.34 -1.70
N ALA A 249 21.03 -2.00 -0.60
CA ALA A 249 20.48 -1.32 0.56
C ALA A 249 21.50 -0.40 1.24
N VAL A 250 22.78 -0.81 1.31
CA VAL A 250 23.87 0.00 1.87
C VAL A 250 24.22 1.19 0.98
N LEU A 251 24.11 1.05 -0.35
CA LEU A 251 24.36 2.14 -1.31
C LEU A 251 23.28 3.22 -1.32
N GLY A 252 22.12 2.96 -0.73
CA GLY A 252 21.01 3.90 -0.61
C GLY A 252 19.72 3.34 -1.20
N ASN A 253 18.95 2.62 -0.37
CA ASN A 253 17.65 2.09 -0.79
C ASN A 253 16.55 3.14 -0.66
N VAL A 254 16.14 3.74 -1.77
CA VAL A 254 15.03 4.72 -1.82
C VAL A 254 13.65 4.09 -2.04
N ILE A 255 13.58 2.78 -2.35
CA ILE A 255 12.35 2.07 -2.70
C ILE A 255 11.88 1.06 -1.65
N GLY A 256 12.61 0.93 -0.54
CA GLY A 256 12.24 0.08 0.61
C GLY A 256 12.06 -1.39 0.21
N TYR A 257 11.01 -2.04 0.68
CA TYR A 257 10.71 -3.45 0.39
C TYR A 257 10.49 -3.76 -1.11
N ARG A 258 10.21 -2.77 -1.95
CA ARG A 258 10.10 -2.99 -3.40
C ARG A 258 11.40 -3.43 -4.04
N LEU A 259 12.55 -3.13 -3.39
CA LEU A 259 13.87 -3.62 -3.80
C LEU A 259 13.92 -5.15 -3.88
N ILE A 260 13.27 -5.84 -2.97
CA ILE A 260 13.27 -7.30 -2.84
C ILE A 260 12.78 -7.96 -4.13
N HIS A 261 11.57 -7.64 -4.57
CA HIS A 261 11.00 -8.22 -5.78
C HIS A 261 11.84 -7.86 -7.02
N ARG A 262 12.35 -6.63 -7.09
CA ARG A 262 13.26 -6.23 -8.18
C ARG A 262 14.47 -7.14 -8.26
N ILE A 263 15.14 -7.39 -7.13
CA ILE A 263 16.34 -8.24 -7.09
C ILE A 263 16.00 -9.70 -7.41
N ILE A 264 14.90 -10.22 -6.88
CA ILE A 264 14.45 -11.59 -7.17
C ILE A 264 14.18 -11.76 -8.68
N HIS A 265 13.42 -10.85 -9.30
CA HIS A 265 13.18 -10.90 -10.75
C HIS A 265 14.49 -10.83 -11.54
N GLN A 266 15.42 -9.94 -11.18
CA GLN A 266 16.70 -9.84 -11.84
C GLN A 266 17.51 -11.14 -11.75
N TYR A 267 17.51 -11.79 -10.58
CA TYR A 267 18.23 -13.05 -10.40
C TYR A 267 17.71 -14.13 -11.35
N PHE A 268 16.40 -14.37 -11.38
CA PHE A 268 15.83 -15.47 -12.16
C PHE A 268 15.69 -15.15 -13.66
N LEU A 269 15.47 -13.90 -14.05
CA LEU A 269 15.28 -13.52 -15.46
C LEU A 269 16.57 -13.10 -16.16
N LEU A 270 17.66 -12.88 -15.46
CA LEU A 270 18.97 -12.49 -16.00
C LEU A 270 20.09 -13.48 -15.61
N ASP A 271 19.74 -14.73 -15.34
CA ASP A 271 20.67 -15.83 -15.00
C ASP A 271 21.69 -15.45 -13.91
N GLY A 272 21.22 -14.81 -12.85
CA GLY A 272 22.05 -14.37 -11.73
C GLY A 272 22.92 -13.14 -12.01
N LYS A 273 22.75 -12.50 -13.17
CA LYS A 273 23.44 -11.26 -13.52
C LYS A 273 22.63 -10.06 -13.06
N TYR A 274 23.25 -9.16 -12.32
CA TYR A 274 22.62 -7.91 -11.88
C TYR A 274 23.15 -6.75 -12.73
N PRO A 275 22.27 -5.89 -13.29
CA PRO A 275 22.72 -4.72 -14.03
C PRO A 275 23.56 -3.82 -13.14
N VAL A 276 24.73 -3.40 -13.64
CA VAL A 276 25.58 -2.38 -12.98
C VAL A 276 25.17 -1.05 -13.60
N TYR A 277 24.58 -0.18 -12.80
CA TYR A 277 24.33 1.20 -13.21
C TYR A 277 25.56 2.03 -12.85
N ASN A 278 26.31 2.49 -13.86
CA ASN A 278 27.39 3.46 -13.65
C ASN A 278 26.77 4.84 -13.74
N ASP A 279 26.85 5.62 -12.67
CA ASP A 279 26.29 6.98 -12.57
C ASP A 279 27.02 8.01 -13.46
N GLU A 280 28.04 7.61 -14.23
CA GLU A 280 28.92 8.56 -14.94
C GLU A 280 28.77 8.58 -16.47
N GLU A 281 28.03 7.68 -17.11
CA GLU A 281 27.82 7.73 -18.56
C GLU A 281 26.41 7.24 -18.97
N ASP A 282 25.70 8.14 -19.65
CA ASP A 282 24.53 7.93 -20.49
C ASP A 282 23.12 7.90 -19.85
N ASP A 283 22.41 9.00 -20.14
CA ASP A 283 20.95 9.14 -20.11
C ASP A 283 20.20 8.23 -21.15
N ALA A 284 20.82 7.19 -21.64
CA ALA A 284 20.15 6.25 -22.53
C ALA A 284 19.65 5.04 -21.74
N PRO A 285 18.33 4.75 -21.75
CA PRO A 285 17.84 3.48 -21.26
C PRO A 285 18.52 2.37 -22.08
N ILE A 286 19.20 1.43 -21.41
CA ILE A 286 19.70 0.23 -22.08
C ILE A 286 18.47 -0.50 -22.64
N ALA A 287 18.19 -0.32 -23.91
CA ALA A 287 17.30 -1.18 -24.64
C ALA A 287 17.94 -2.58 -24.59
N MET A 288 17.37 -3.48 -23.80
CA MET A 288 17.70 -4.90 -23.89
C MET A 288 17.27 -5.33 -25.30
N SER A 289 18.22 -5.40 -26.20
CA SER A 289 18.00 -6.11 -27.46
C SER A 289 17.99 -7.60 -27.12
N VAL A 290 16.84 -8.11 -26.76
CA VAL A 290 16.57 -9.55 -26.83
C VAL A 290 16.55 -9.84 -28.31
N SER A 291 17.50 -10.60 -28.80
CA SER A 291 17.49 -11.01 -30.21
C SER A 291 16.35 -12.01 -30.42
N ASP A 292 15.72 -11.99 -31.58
CA ASP A 292 14.65 -12.95 -31.90
C ASP A 292 15.12 -14.42 -31.76
N ALA A 293 16.43 -14.68 -31.81
CA ALA A 293 17.04 -15.98 -31.55
C ALA A 293 16.95 -16.43 -30.09
N ASP A 294 16.91 -15.49 -29.12
CA ASP A 294 16.77 -15.83 -27.70
C ASP A 294 15.33 -16.18 -27.34
N ILE A 295 14.35 -15.78 -28.14
CA ILE A 295 12.92 -16.11 -27.96
C ILE A 295 12.62 -17.53 -28.46
N ASP A 296 13.31 -18.01 -29.49
CA ASP A 296 13.08 -19.35 -30.05
C ASP A 296 13.66 -20.47 -29.17
N GLU A 297 14.60 -20.21 -28.26
CA GLU A 297 15.09 -21.17 -27.26
C GLU A 297 14.17 -21.33 -26.07
N LEU A 298 13.29 -20.36 -25.81
CA LEU A 298 12.24 -20.43 -24.79
C LEU A 298 10.99 -21.10 -25.39
N ASN A 299 11.04 -22.41 -25.58
CA ASN A 299 9.91 -23.24 -26.01
C ASN A 299 8.85 -23.36 -24.90
N ILE A 300 8.28 -22.24 -24.49
CA ILE A 300 7.13 -22.19 -23.59
C ILE A 300 5.88 -22.19 -24.49
N GLN A 301 5.30 -23.37 -24.74
CA GLN A 301 3.93 -23.46 -25.22
C GLN A 301 3.00 -22.91 -24.15
N LEU A 302 2.60 -21.65 -24.30
CA LEU A 302 1.49 -21.07 -23.54
C LEU A 302 0.19 -21.62 -24.14
N ASP A 303 -0.34 -22.70 -23.55
CA ASP A 303 -1.65 -23.23 -23.88
C ASP A 303 -2.69 -22.33 -23.21
N PHE A 304 -3.24 -21.39 -23.96
CA PHE A 304 -4.42 -20.63 -23.57
C PHE A 304 -5.64 -21.49 -23.92
N GLY A 305 -6.02 -22.39 -22.99
CA GLY A 305 -7.28 -23.12 -23.10
C GLY A 305 -8.45 -22.17 -23.18
N ASP A 306 -9.31 -22.37 -24.19
CA ASP A 306 -10.58 -21.68 -24.44
C ASP A 306 -11.58 -21.77 -23.25
#